data_17f38636ac340fb5c0c876102213d7ed
#
_entry.id   17f38636ac340fb5c0c876102213d7ed
#
_cell.length_a   1.000
_cell.length_b   1.000
_cell.length_c   1.000
_cell.angle_alpha   90.00
_cell.angle_beta   90.00
_cell.angle_gamma   90.00
#
_symmetry.space_group_name_H-M   'P 1'
#
loop_
_entity.id
_entity.type
_entity.pdbx_description
1 polymer ?
#
loop_
_entity_poly.entity_id
_entity_poly.type
_entity_poly.pdbx_seq_one_letter_code
_entity_poly.pdbx_strand_id
1 'polypeptide(L)'
;MKKITILIYLVLGGIIFQITQAFIENKVFANTSLFTSTNNTSYKQTDFTYAAEKSLEAVVHIKSKIMEDEYYRYYHPFYGQGYYNQPTEKVASGSGVIISKDGYVVTNKHVINEAEEIEVVLNDKRSYTAELLGTDPNTDLALLKIEVKELEHLMFSDSDSIKVGEWVLAVGNPFNLNSTVTAGIVSAKARSINILNRRNGIESFIQTDAAINPGNSGGALVNTNGDLVGINTAIQSNTGSYTGYGFAIPANMVQKVVSDLKIYGEVRRAYIGIHIADINQEMAKKLALNGVEGVLITDVLKDGAAKKAGIESYDVLISINNVRVNSVS
;
A
#
# COMPACT_ATOMS: atom_id res chain seq x y z
N MET A 1 -16.07 34.35 -81.78
CA MET A 1 -16.63 33.07 -81.20
C MET A 1 -15.64 32.30 -80.33
N LYS A 2 -14.41 32.03 -80.71
CA LYS A 2 -13.45 31.22 -79.87
C LYS A 2 -13.17 31.79 -78.47
N LYS A 3 -13.12 33.09 -78.25
CA LYS A 3 -12.83 33.69 -76.93
C LYS A 3 -13.98 33.51 -75.92
N ILE A 4 -15.23 33.50 -76.37
CA ILE A 4 -16.41 33.30 -75.51
C ILE A 4 -16.48 31.84 -75.08
N THR A 5 -16.16 30.90 -75.96
CA THR A 5 -16.15 29.47 -75.66
C THR A 5 -15.10 29.14 -74.61
N ILE A 6 -13.91 29.74 -74.67
CA ILE A 6 -12.84 29.54 -73.66
C ILE A 6 -13.26 30.06 -72.30
N LEU A 7 -13.94 31.22 -72.27
CA LEU A 7 -14.43 31.84 -71.02
C LEU A 7 -15.51 30.95 -70.36
N ILE A 8 -16.41 30.34 -71.16
CA ILE A 8 -17.45 29.43 -70.63
C ILE A 8 -16.81 28.16 -70.03
N TYR A 9 -15.75 27.57 -70.65
CA TYR A 9 -15.05 26.41 -70.10
C TYR A 9 -14.30 26.75 -68.81
N LEU A 10 -13.71 27.93 -68.64
CA LEU A 10 -13.05 28.35 -67.41
C LEU A 10 -14.04 28.54 -66.28
N VAL A 11 -15.20 29.13 -66.57
CA VAL A 11 -16.26 29.31 -65.55
C VAL A 11 -16.88 27.99 -65.15
N LEU A 12 -17.16 27.08 -66.09
CA LEU A 12 -17.67 25.75 -65.79
C LEU A 12 -16.64 24.92 -65.02
N GLY A 13 -15.35 24.98 -65.35
CA GLY A 13 -14.27 24.32 -64.64
C GLY A 13 -14.14 24.82 -63.21
N GLY A 14 -14.28 26.13 -62.98
CA GLY A 14 -14.31 26.73 -61.63
C GLY A 14 -15.48 26.26 -60.78
N ILE A 15 -16.69 26.19 -61.36
CA ILE A 15 -17.90 25.73 -60.67
C ILE A 15 -17.77 24.23 -60.32
N ILE A 16 -17.30 23.40 -61.24
CA ILE A 16 -17.05 21.96 -60.97
C ILE A 16 -16.01 21.79 -59.90
N PHE A 17 -14.93 22.59 -59.89
CA PHE A 17 -13.91 22.51 -58.83
C PHE A 17 -14.48 22.90 -57.45
N GLN A 18 -15.30 23.93 -57.37
CA GLN A 18 -15.96 24.33 -56.12
C GLN A 18 -16.94 23.27 -55.61
N ILE A 19 -17.69 22.62 -56.51
CA ILE A 19 -18.62 21.54 -56.15
C ILE A 19 -17.86 20.30 -55.64
N THR A 20 -16.74 19.98 -56.30
CA THR A 20 -15.90 18.84 -55.87
C THR A 20 -15.20 19.11 -54.52
N GLN A 21 -14.73 20.34 -54.28
CA GLN A 21 -14.19 20.74 -52.98
C GLN A 21 -15.24 20.63 -51.88
N ALA A 22 -16.44 21.20 -52.11
CA ALA A 22 -17.54 21.10 -51.14
C ALA A 22 -18.01 19.66 -50.86
N PHE A 23 -17.91 18.78 -51.88
CA PHE A 23 -18.23 17.36 -51.72
C PHE A 23 -17.14 16.57 -50.95
N ILE A 24 -15.88 16.96 -51.16
CA ILE A 24 -14.75 16.39 -50.41
C ILE A 24 -14.77 16.87 -48.95
N GLU A 25 -15.00 18.15 -48.71
CA GLU A 25 -15.13 18.70 -47.36
C GLU A 25 -16.29 18.03 -46.59
N ASN A 26 -17.48 17.92 -47.20
CA ASN A 26 -18.59 17.23 -46.57
C ASN A 26 -18.33 15.73 -46.29
N LYS A 27 -17.61 15.01 -47.15
CA LYS A 27 -17.24 13.61 -46.90
C LYS A 27 -16.16 13.50 -45.84
N VAL A 28 -15.20 14.39 -45.75
CA VAL A 28 -14.17 14.39 -44.72
C VAL A 28 -14.79 14.71 -43.36
N PHE A 29 -15.72 15.66 -43.27
CA PHE A 29 -16.42 15.93 -42.01
C PHE A 29 -17.45 14.87 -41.60
N ALA A 30 -18.08 14.16 -42.56
CA ALA A 30 -19.04 13.11 -42.24
C ALA A 30 -18.38 11.80 -41.72
N ASN A 31 -17.08 11.60 -41.98
CA ASN A 31 -16.36 10.40 -41.50
C ASN A 31 -15.51 10.61 -40.25
N THR A 32 -15.51 11.81 -39.65
CA THR A 32 -14.78 12.11 -38.41
C THR A 32 -15.64 12.04 -37.15
N SER A 33 -16.75 11.30 -37.14
CA SER A 33 -17.42 10.92 -35.89
C SER A 33 -16.73 9.72 -35.22
N LEU A 34 -15.38 9.76 -35.15
CA LEU A 34 -14.62 8.91 -34.23
C LEU A 34 -14.63 9.42 -32.79
N PHE A 35 -15.22 10.58 -32.58
CA PHE A 35 -15.54 11.02 -31.20
C PHE A 35 -16.94 10.54 -30.89
N THR A 36 -17.00 9.41 -30.20
CA THR A 36 -18.22 8.99 -29.51
C THR A 36 -18.80 10.18 -28.78
N SER A 37 -20.09 10.45 -29.04
CA SER A 37 -20.91 11.34 -28.22
C SER A 37 -20.56 11.08 -26.76
N THR A 38 -19.91 12.03 -26.12
CA THR A 38 -19.81 12.03 -24.67
C THR A 38 -21.24 12.14 -24.15
N ASN A 39 -21.81 11.02 -23.75
CA ASN A 39 -22.88 11.08 -22.78
C ASN A 39 -22.33 11.97 -21.66
N ASN A 40 -22.98 13.07 -21.40
CA ASN A 40 -22.75 13.91 -20.23
C ASN A 40 -23.16 13.12 -18.98
N THR A 41 -22.46 12.05 -18.67
CA THR A 41 -22.37 11.56 -17.32
C THR A 41 -21.65 12.65 -16.55
N SER A 42 -22.39 13.38 -15.74
CA SER A 42 -21.81 14.32 -14.78
C SER A 42 -20.85 13.50 -13.92
N TYR A 43 -19.56 13.54 -14.29
CA TYR A 43 -18.51 12.99 -13.44
C TYR A 43 -18.51 13.83 -12.18
N LYS A 44 -18.97 13.26 -11.06
CA LYS A 44 -18.83 13.89 -9.75
C LYS A 44 -17.33 14.08 -9.55
N GLN A 45 -16.89 15.32 -9.54
CA GLN A 45 -15.49 15.64 -9.28
C GLN A 45 -15.10 15.00 -7.94
N THR A 46 -14.06 14.16 -7.91
CA THR A 46 -13.60 13.54 -6.68
C THR A 46 -12.94 14.61 -5.83
N ASP A 47 -13.53 14.91 -4.68
CA ASP A 47 -13.00 15.82 -3.68
C ASP A 47 -12.42 14.98 -2.54
N PHE A 48 -11.17 15.22 -2.20
CA PHE A 48 -10.45 14.49 -1.15
C PHE A 48 -10.46 15.24 0.19
N THR A 49 -11.00 16.46 0.25
CA THR A 49 -10.92 17.33 1.42
C THR A 49 -11.52 16.66 2.65
N TYR A 50 -12.70 16.07 2.54
CA TYR A 50 -13.35 15.36 3.63
C TYR A 50 -12.51 14.19 4.17
N ALA A 51 -11.99 13.33 3.26
CA ALA A 51 -11.18 12.18 3.66
C ALA A 51 -9.85 12.63 4.29
N ALA A 52 -9.25 13.70 3.78
CA ALA A 52 -8.05 14.29 4.35
C ALA A 52 -8.30 14.86 5.74
N GLU A 53 -9.30 15.72 5.93
CA GLU A 53 -9.64 16.31 7.24
C GLU A 53 -9.88 15.23 8.31
N LYS A 54 -10.71 14.23 8.00
CA LYS A 54 -11.01 13.12 8.90
C LYS A 54 -9.77 12.31 9.29
N SER A 55 -8.86 12.06 8.33
CA SER A 55 -7.68 11.24 8.58
C SER A 55 -6.54 12.00 9.26
N LEU A 56 -6.41 13.32 9.02
CA LEU A 56 -5.38 14.14 9.64
C LEU A 56 -5.45 14.15 11.17
N GLU A 57 -6.65 14.14 11.75
CA GLU A 57 -6.86 14.14 13.21
C GLU A 57 -6.49 12.80 13.86
N ALA A 58 -6.56 11.70 13.10
CA ALA A 58 -6.30 10.36 13.59
C ALA A 58 -4.89 9.83 13.25
N VAL A 59 -4.10 10.56 12.46
CA VAL A 59 -2.72 10.18 12.14
C VAL A 59 -1.74 10.96 13.00
N VAL A 60 -0.90 10.23 13.73
CA VAL A 60 0.02 10.77 14.73
C VAL A 60 1.47 10.63 14.28
N HIS A 61 2.34 11.47 14.87
CA HIS A 61 3.78 11.33 14.76
C HIS A 61 4.30 10.41 15.88
N ILE A 62 5.21 9.50 15.53
CA ILE A 62 5.87 8.61 16.48
C ILE A 62 7.36 8.95 16.51
N LYS A 63 7.87 9.15 17.74
CA LYS A 63 9.29 9.26 18.02
C LYS A 63 9.72 8.07 18.83
N SER A 64 10.76 7.39 18.39
CA SER A 64 11.37 6.24 19.05
C SER A 64 12.77 6.62 19.49
N LYS A 65 13.00 6.68 20.81
CA LYS A 65 14.31 6.93 21.37
C LYS A 65 15.07 5.63 21.52
N ILE A 66 16.23 5.56 20.93
CA ILE A 66 17.10 4.39 20.90
C ILE A 66 18.43 4.80 21.52
N MET A 67 18.92 4.05 22.51
CA MET A 67 20.26 4.22 23.03
C MET A 67 21.23 3.35 22.25
N GLU A 68 22.20 3.94 21.61
CA GLU A 68 23.21 3.23 20.83
C GLU A 68 24.58 3.41 21.49
N ASP A 69 25.26 2.28 21.73
CA ASP A 69 26.60 2.30 22.29
C ASP A 69 27.61 2.71 21.24
N GLU A 70 28.11 3.94 21.30
CA GLU A 70 29.21 4.41 20.47
C GLU A 70 30.56 4.23 21.16
N TYR A 71 31.46 3.48 20.54
CA TYR A 71 32.82 3.24 21.05
C TYR A 71 33.79 4.23 20.44
N TYR A 72 34.30 5.15 21.29
CA TYR A 72 35.31 6.11 20.90
C TYR A 72 36.69 5.60 21.22
N ARG A 73 37.58 5.64 20.22
CA ARG A 73 39.00 5.32 20.40
C ARG A 73 39.71 6.51 20.99
N TYR A 74 40.43 6.32 22.12
CA TYR A 74 41.33 7.33 22.66
C TYR A 74 42.73 6.78 22.77
N TYR A 75 43.74 7.65 22.69
CA TYR A 75 45.15 7.35 22.89
C TYR A 75 45.64 8.00 24.18
N HIS A 76 46.07 7.17 25.14
CA HIS A 76 46.70 7.65 26.37
C HIS A 76 48.23 7.51 26.25
N PRO A 77 49.03 8.59 26.48
CA PRO A 77 50.49 8.55 26.27
C PRO A 77 51.22 7.46 27.04
N PHE A 78 50.70 7.03 28.20
CA PHE A 78 51.33 6.02 29.05
C PHE A 78 50.67 4.65 29.04
N TYR A 79 49.40 4.56 28.65
CA TYR A 79 48.60 3.32 28.69
C TYR A 79 48.21 2.82 27.31
N GLY A 80 48.58 3.51 26.25
CA GLY A 80 48.31 3.11 24.89
C GLY A 80 46.87 3.47 24.42
N GLN A 81 46.36 2.68 23.48
CA GLN A 81 45.01 2.84 22.93
C GLN A 81 43.98 2.24 23.84
N GLY A 82 42.91 2.96 24.11
CA GLY A 82 41.74 2.46 24.82
C GLY A 82 40.46 2.81 24.05
N TYR A 83 39.38 2.15 24.47
CA TYR A 83 38.04 2.46 24.00
C TYR A 83 37.18 2.85 25.21
N TYR A 84 36.39 3.90 25.09
CA TYR A 84 35.37 4.18 26.07
C TYR A 84 34.00 4.16 25.33
N ASN A 85 32.99 3.62 26.03
CA ASN A 85 31.65 3.61 25.57
C ASN A 85 30.98 4.91 25.98
N GLN A 86 30.34 5.58 25.02
CA GLN A 86 29.49 6.73 25.29
C GLN A 86 28.14 6.44 24.65
N PRO A 87 27.11 6.10 25.46
CA PRO A 87 25.76 5.94 24.94
C PRO A 87 25.29 7.24 24.28
N THR A 88 24.82 7.13 23.05
CA THR A 88 24.29 8.25 22.27
C THR A 88 22.82 8.00 22.02
N GLU A 89 21.97 8.99 22.34
CA GLU A 89 20.54 8.93 22.04
C GLU A 89 20.31 9.21 20.55
N LYS A 90 19.69 8.27 19.86
CA LYS A 90 19.18 8.43 18.50
C LYS A 90 17.67 8.44 18.50
N VAL A 91 17.09 9.32 17.69
CA VAL A 91 15.62 9.39 17.53
C VAL A 91 15.26 8.93 16.12
N ALA A 92 14.60 7.80 16.04
CA ALA A 92 13.90 7.38 14.84
C ALA A 92 12.48 7.98 14.83
N SER A 93 11.92 8.19 13.66
CA SER A 93 10.58 8.75 13.54
C SER A 93 9.75 8.09 12.45
N GLY A 94 8.45 8.10 12.64
CA GLY A 94 7.46 7.59 11.70
C GLY A 94 6.07 8.11 12.05
N SER A 95 5.08 7.44 11.54
CA SER A 95 3.67 7.75 11.77
C SER A 95 2.97 6.61 12.49
N GLY A 96 1.80 6.91 13.05
CA GLY A 96 0.87 5.94 13.61
C GLY A 96 -0.57 6.32 13.30
N VAL A 97 -1.48 5.38 13.46
CA VAL A 97 -2.91 5.57 13.25
C VAL A 97 -3.66 5.27 14.53
N ILE A 98 -4.42 6.24 15.03
CA ILE A 98 -5.36 6.05 16.14
C ILE A 98 -6.53 5.22 15.59
N ILE A 99 -6.81 4.09 16.23
CA ILE A 99 -7.86 3.14 15.81
C ILE A 99 -9.00 3.04 16.81
N SER A 100 -8.93 3.78 17.91
CA SER A 100 -9.99 3.80 18.93
C SER A 100 -9.96 5.06 19.79
N LYS A 101 -11.09 5.44 20.32
CA LYS A 101 -11.27 6.62 21.20
C LYS A 101 -10.43 6.57 22.47
N ASP A 102 -10.11 5.38 22.94
CA ASP A 102 -9.38 5.13 24.18
C ASP A 102 -7.85 5.03 24.01
N GLY A 103 -7.33 5.41 22.81
CA GLY A 103 -5.90 5.63 22.62
C GLY A 103 -5.09 4.43 22.14
N TYR A 104 -5.70 3.46 21.46
CA TYR A 104 -4.93 2.45 20.72
C TYR A 104 -4.39 3.04 19.42
N VAL A 105 -3.09 2.87 19.21
CA VAL A 105 -2.37 3.36 18.03
C VAL A 105 -1.65 2.20 17.33
N VAL A 106 -1.86 2.07 16.03
CA VAL A 106 -1.14 1.10 15.19
C VAL A 106 -0.01 1.81 14.45
N THR A 107 1.13 1.15 14.36
CA THR A 107 2.27 1.60 13.55
C THR A 107 3.02 0.40 12.97
N ASN A 108 4.09 0.65 12.22
CA ASN A 108 5.00 -0.41 11.81
C ASN A 108 5.97 -0.78 12.94
N LYS A 109 6.33 -2.06 13.02
CA LYS A 109 7.33 -2.53 13.98
C LYS A 109 8.68 -1.86 13.75
N HIS A 110 9.09 -1.68 12.47
CA HIS A 110 10.39 -1.06 12.17
C HIS A 110 10.49 0.41 12.62
N VAL A 111 9.36 1.14 12.77
CA VAL A 111 9.34 2.51 13.30
C VAL A 111 9.74 2.56 14.77
N ILE A 112 9.43 1.52 15.53
CA ILE A 112 9.69 1.44 16.97
C ILE A 112 10.75 0.40 17.34
N ASN A 113 11.51 -0.08 16.35
CA ASN A 113 12.50 -1.12 16.60
C ASN A 113 13.59 -0.63 17.57
N GLU A 114 13.87 -1.45 18.61
CA GLU A 114 14.89 -1.16 19.64
C GLU A 114 14.63 0.12 20.44
N ALA A 115 13.41 0.68 20.41
CA ALA A 115 13.08 1.86 21.18
C ALA A 115 13.00 1.55 22.68
N GLU A 116 13.71 2.32 23.50
CA GLU A 116 13.59 2.33 24.96
C GLU A 116 12.40 3.17 25.42
N GLU A 117 12.10 4.25 24.69
CA GLU A 117 10.96 5.12 24.93
C GLU A 117 10.25 5.43 23.60
N ILE A 118 8.93 5.37 23.62
CA ILE A 118 8.08 5.72 22.48
C ILE A 118 7.20 6.89 22.85
N GLU A 119 7.32 7.99 22.12
CA GLU A 119 6.49 9.19 22.25
C GLU A 119 5.54 9.29 21.07
N VAL A 120 4.25 9.43 21.35
CA VAL A 120 3.20 9.69 20.34
C VAL A 120 2.80 11.15 20.43
N VAL A 121 2.95 11.89 19.33
CA VAL A 121 2.55 13.29 19.21
C VAL A 121 1.32 13.40 18.33
N LEU A 122 0.24 13.90 18.91
CA LEU A 122 -1.04 14.11 18.22
C LEU A 122 -0.97 15.27 17.22
N ASN A 123 -1.96 15.38 16.35
CA ASN A 123 -2.06 16.47 15.38
C ASN A 123 -2.12 17.86 16.06
N ASP A 124 -2.76 17.96 17.24
CA ASP A 124 -2.83 19.17 18.06
C ASP A 124 -1.56 19.47 18.89
N LYS A 125 -0.48 18.71 18.66
CA LYS A 125 0.84 18.82 19.29
C LYS A 125 0.93 18.34 20.74
N ARG A 126 -0.12 17.76 21.31
CA ARG A 126 -0.01 17.06 22.60
C ARG A 126 0.83 15.81 22.44
N SER A 127 1.74 15.58 23.39
CA SER A 127 2.66 14.44 23.41
C SER A 127 2.32 13.50 24.55
N TYR A 128 2.43 12.21 24.29
CA TYR A 128 2.17 11.15 25.26
C TYR A 128 3.20 10.06 25.16
N THR A 129 3.70 9.57 26.27
CA THR A 129 4.47 8.31 26.32
C THR A 129 3.53 7.17 26.00
N ALA A 130 3.93 6.31 25.07
CA ALA A 130 3.15 5.16 24.64
C ALA A 130 3.68 3.87 25.26
N GLU A 131 2.77 3.05 25.74
CA GLU A 131 3.05 1.66 26.11
C GLU A 131 3.03 0.75 24.88
N LEU A 132 4.05 -0.08 24.71
CA LEU A 132 4.08 -1.11 23.67
C LEU A 132 3.31 -2.33 24.15
N LEU A 133 2.14 -2.59 23.58
CA LEU A 133 1.32 -3.77 23.92
C LEU A 133 1.79 -5.04 23.24
N GLY A 134 2.41 -4.91 22.06
CA GLY A 134 2.97 -6.04 21.35
C GLY A 134 3.34 -5.72 19.91
N THR A 135 4.09 -6.63 19.30
CA THR A 135 4.54 -6.53 17.90
C THR A 135 4.30 -7.81 17.14
N ASP A 136 4.12 -7.69 15.83
CA ASP A 136 4.13 -8.81 14.92
C ASP A 136 5.24 -8.66 13.86
N PRO A 137 6.38 -9.33 14.06
CA PRO A 137 7.47 -9.29 13.09
C PRO A 137 7.15 -9.88 11.72
N ASN A 138 6.11 -10.70 11.60
CA ASN A 138 5.74 -11.35 10.34
C ASN A 138 4.91 -10.46 9.43
N THR A 139 4.28 -9.42 9.97
CA THR A 139 3.53 -8.40 9.21
C THR A 139 4.11 -7.01 9.33
N ASP A 140 5.18 -6.82 10.14
CA ASP A 140 5.76 -5.52 10.45
C ASP A 140 4.77 -4.56 11.14
N LEU A 141 3.90 -5.06 12.01
CA LEU A 141 2.95 -4.26 12.79
C LEU A 141 3.33 -4.18 14.26
N ALA A 142 2.94 -3.09 14.90
CA ALA A 142 3.00 -2.87 16.34
C ALA A 142 1.73 -2.19 16.83
N LEU A 143 1.33 -2.54 18.06
CA LEU A 143 0.21 -1.93 18.76
C LEU A 143 0.72 -1.18 19.98
N LEU A 144 0.40 0.10 20.03
CA LEU A 144 0.73 1.02 21.12
C LEU A 144 -0.54 1.44 21.87
N LYS A 145 -0.38 1.86 23.13
CA LYS A 145 -1.42 2.45 23.94
C LYS A 145 -0.96 3.76 24.54
N ILE A 146 -1.77 4.80 24.39
CA ILE A 146 -1.60 6.09 25.09
C ILE A 146 -2.78 6.32 26.03
N GLU A 147 -2.53 6.93 27.18
CA GLU A 147 -3.55 7.19 28.22
C GLU A 147 -4.30 8.50 27.92
N VAL A 148 -5.19 8.44 26.94
CA VAL A 148 -6.06 9.54 26.51
C VAL A 148 -7.45 9.00 26.19
N LYS A 149 -8.47 9.82 26.40
CA LYS A 149 -9.86 9.50 26.10
C LYS A 149 -10.41 10.47 25.04
N GLU A 150 -11.46 10.03 24.36
CA GLU A 150 -12.20 10.82 23.36
C GLU A 150 -11.33 11.32 22.19
N LEU A 151 -10.47 10.42 21.65
CA LEU A 151 -9.67 10.71 20.46
C LEU A 151 -10.49 10.47 19.19
N GLU A 152 -10.26 11.33 18.19
CA GLU A 152 -10.63 11.04 16.80
C GLU A 152 -9.83 9.83 16.31
N HIS A 153 -10.47 8.92 15.58
CA HIS A 153 -9.87 7.66 15.15
C HIS A 153 -10.44 7.21 13.82
N LEU A 154 -9.71 6.37 13.10
CA LEU A 154 -10.15 5.81 11.83
C LEU A 154 -10.92 4.51 12.02
N MET A 155 -12.01 4.39 11.26
CA MET A 155 -12.76 3.14 11.15
C MET A 155 -12.10 2.24 10.10
N PHE A 156 -12.03 0.94 10.37
CA PHE A 156 -11.54 -0.03 9.40
C PHE A 156 -12.53 -0.21 8.25
N SER A 157 -12.02 -0.14 7.03
CA SER A 157 -12.74 -0.54 5.82
C SER A 157 -12.39 -1.99 5.47
N ASP A 158 -13.27 -2.67 4.74
CA ASP A 158 -12.97 -3.99 4.20
C ASP A 158 -11.97 -3.90 3.03
N SER A 159 -10.69 -4.18 3.32
CA SER A 159 -9.61 -4.14 2.34
C SER A 159 -9.69 -5.24 1.27
N ASP A 160 -10.50 -6.29 1.49
CA ASP A 160 -10.70 -7.33 0.49
C ASP A 160 -11.66 -6.87 -0.61
N SER A 161 -12.58 -5.97 -0.30
CA SER A 161 -13.56 -5.41 -1.24
C SER A 161 -13.00 -4.31 -2.14
N ILE A 162 -11.90 -3.63 -1.74
CA ILE A 162 -11.30 -2.55 -2.53
C ILE A 162 -10.81 -3.05 -3.89
N LYS A 163 -10.98 -2.25 -4.94
CA LYS A 163 -10.64 -2.61 -6.32
C LYS A 163 -9.46 -1.82 -6.84
N VAL A 164 -8.70 -2.43 -7.74
CA VAL A 164 -7.68 -1.72 -8.53
C VAL A 164 -8.34 -0.58 -9.31
N GLY A 165 -7.74 0.60 -9.26
CA GLY A 165 -8.26 1.83 -9.83
C GLY A 165 -9.05 2.70 -8.85
N GLU A 166 -9.42 2.23 -7.67
CA GLU A 166 -10.07 3.07 -6.65
C GLU A 166 -9.10 4.08 -6.05
N TRP A 167 -9.59 5.31 -5.82
CA TRP A 167 -8.83 6.37 -5.20
C TRP A 167 -8.51 6.08 -3.74
N VAL A 168 -7.27 6.34 -3.35
CA VAL A 168 -6.80 6.26 -1.97
C VAL A 168 -5.92 7.45 -1.62
N LEU A 169 -5.85 7.78 -0.33
CA LEU A 169 -4.97 8.80 0.21
C LEU A 169 -3.96 8.12 1.15
N ALA A 170 -2.68 8.41 0.96
CA ALA A 170 -1.66 8.05 1.92
C ALA A 170 -1.41 9.24 2.85
N VAL A 171 -1.62 9.03 4.14
CA VAL A 171 -1.54 10.04 5.19
C VAL A 171 -0.45 9.66 6.17
N GLY A 172 0.43 10.62 6.48
CA GLY A 172 1.48 10.46 7.46
C GLY A 172 1.76 11.78 8.18
N ASN A 173 2.51 11.71 9.28
CA ASN A 173 2.95 12.88 10.04
C ASN A 173 4.49 12.87 10.19
N PRO A 174 5.23 13.05 9.08
CA PRO A 174 6.68 13.07 9.13
C PRO A 174 7.18 14.30 9.88
N PHE A 175 8.27 14.13 10.66
CA PHE A 175 9.02 15.23 11.29
C PHE A 175 8.24 16.14 12.23
N ASN A 176 7.04 15.76 12.68
CA ASN A 176 6.19 16.58 13.58
C ASN A 176 5.95 18.02 13.06
N LEU A 177 6.01 18.24 11.74
CA LEU A 177 5.74 19.55 11.13
C LEU A 177 4.24 19.75 10.94
N ASN A 178 3.71 19.17 9.88
CA ASN A 178 2.29 19.07 9.59
C ASN A 178 2.05 17.70 8.94
N SER A 179 0.90 17.12 9.22
CA SER A 179 0.50 15.88 8.56
C SER A 179 0.48 16.08 7.04
N THR A 180 0.98 15.10 6.33
CA THR A 180 1.08 15.12 4.85
C THR A 180 0.08 14.15 4.26
N VAL A 181 -0.63 14.61 3.23
CA VAL A 181 -1.59 13.79 2.48
C VAL A 181 -1.15 13.74 1.02
N THR A 182 -1.08 12.52 0.47
CA THR A 182 -0.86 12.31 -0.95
C THR A 182 -1.97 11.45 -1.52
N ALA A 183 -2.38 11.69 -2.77
CA ALA A 183 -3.45 10.96 -3.43
C ALA A 183 -2.89 10.08 -4.55
N GLY A 184 -3.53 8.94 -4.75
CA GLY A 184 -3.26 8.00 -5.82
C GLY A 184 -4.37 6.96 -5.91
N ILE A 185 -4.11 5.86 -6.58
CA ILE A 185 -5.06 4.76 -6.74
C ILE A 185 -4.51 3.46 -6.15
N VAL A 186 -5.37 2.51 -5.94
CA VAL A 186 -4.97 1.11 -5.75
C VAL A 186 -4.41 0.61 -7.08
N SER A 187 -3.09 0.44 -7.16
CA SER A 187 -2.40 -0.01 -8.38
C SER A 187 -2.43 -1.53 -8.54
N ALA A 188 -2.37 -2.27 -7.41
CA ALA A 188 -2.48 -3.72 -7.36
C ALA A 188 -2.84 -4.18 -5.94
N LYS A 189 -3.19 -5.47 -5.81
CA LYS A 189 -3.45 -6.15 -4.53
C LYS A 189 -2.60 -7.41 -4.44
N ALA A 190 -2.45 -7.93 -3.22
CA ALA A 190 -1.74 -9.18 -2.95
C ALA A 190 -0.29 -9.17 -3.51
N ARG A 191 0.45 -8.07 -3.28
CA ARG A 191 1.86 -7.97 -3.69
C ARG A 191 2.79 -8.50 -2.61
N SER A 192 3.69 -9.39 -3.02
CA SER A 192 4.87 -9.74 -2.23
C SER A 192 6.11 -9.13 -2.90
N ILE A 193 6.92 -8.45 -2.12
CA ILE A 193 8.13 -7.76 -2.57
C ILE A 193 9.37 -8.23 -1.82
N ASN A 194 9.23 -9.26 -0.97
CA ASN A 194 10.28 -9.92 -0.20
C ASN A 194 11.11 -8.96 0.68
N ILE A 195 10.46 -7.95 1.28
CA ILE A 195 11.13 -6.98 2.17
C ILE A 195 11.25 -7.49 3.60
N LEU A 196 10.34 -8.34 4.05
CA LEU A 196 10.36 -8.84 5.42
C LEU A 196 11.49 -9.85 5.67
N ASN A 197 12.11 -10.39 4.61
CA ASN A 197 13.27 -11.31 4.65
C ASN A 197 13.19 -12.39 5.74
N ARG A 198 11.97 -12.84 6.06
CA ARG A 198 11.69 -13.84 7.11
C ARG A 198 11.00 -15.04 6.48
N ARG A 199 11.35 -16.25 7.00
CA ARG A 199 10.78 -17.51 6.53
C ARG A 199 9.26 -17.57 6.64
N ASN A 200 8.69 -16.84 7.60
CA ASN A 200 7.24 -16.75 7.85
C ASN A 200 6.70 -15.34 7.65
N GLY A 201 7.40 -14.49 6.90
CA GLY A 201 6.92 -13.14 6.54
C GLY A 201 5.63 -13.25 5.75
N ILE A 202 4.63 -12.44 6.12
CA ILE A 202 3.33 -12.40 5.45
C ILE A 202 3.25 -11.11 4.66
N GLU A 203 3.42 -11.24 3.36
CA GLU A 203 3.37 -10.12 2.43
C GLU A 203 2.19 -10.31 1.49
N SER A 204 1.17 -9.49 1.66
CA SER A 204 0.01 -9.40 0.78
C SER A 204 -0.41 -7.93 0.65
N PHE A 205 0.55 -7.09 0.25
CA PHE A 205 0.40 -5.64 0.26
C PHE A 205 -0.62 -5.13 -0.75
N ILE A 206 -1.28 -4.02 -0.40
CA ILE A 206 -1.92 -3.12 -1.35
C ILE A 206 -0.82 -2.25 -1.94
N GLN A 207 -0.69 -2.26 -3.28
CA GLN A 207 0.19 -1.35 -4.00
C GLN A 207 -0.58 -0.10 -4.38
N THR A 208 0.05 1.07 -4.20
CA THR A 208 -0.50 2.37 -4.60
C THR A 208 0.56 3.27 -5.25
N ASP A 209 0.13 4.18 -6.09
CA ASP A 209 0.94 5.28 -6.61
C ASP A 209 0.73 6.60 -5.83
N ALA A 210 -0.03 6.59 -4.73
CA ALA A 210 0.03 7.64 -3.72
C ALA A 210 1.46 7.71 -3.15
N ALA A 211 2.07 8.89 -3.13
CA ALA A 211 3.47 9.04 -2.74
C ALA A 211 3.69 8.69 -1.26
N ILE A 212 4.45 7.63 -1.02
CA ILE A 212 4.92 7.22 0.31
C ILE A 212 6.42 7.55 0.39
N ASN A 213 6.82 8.30 1.40
CA ASN A 213 8.20 8.68 1.67
C ASN A 213 8.57 8.33 3.12
N PRO A 214 9.87 8.32 3.48
CA PRO A 214 10.30 8.19 4.87
C PRO A 214 9.54 9.14 5.79
N GLY A 215 8.97 8.59 6.88
CA GLY A 215 8.10 9.30 7.80
C GLY A 215 6.60 9.01 7.62
N ASN A 216 6.13 8.59 6.43
CA ASN A 216 4.75 8.12 6.23
C ASN A 216 4.56 6.66 6.68
N SER A 217 5.64 5.90 6.91
CA SER A 217 5.58 4.53 7.43
C SER A 217 4.86 4.48 8.76
N GLY A 218 3.93 3.56 8.92
CA GLY A 218 3.01 3.44 10.05
C GLY A 218 1.77 4.33 9.97
N GLY A 219 1.70 5.26 9.01
CA GLY A 219 0.55 6.10 8.73
C GLY A 219 -0.57 5.38 7.98
N ALA A 220 -1.64 6.09 7.69
CA ALA A 220 -2.84 5.54 7.10
C ALA A 220 -2.81 5.53 5.56
N LEU A 221 -3.32 4.46 4.95
CA LEU A 221 -3.90 4.47 3.62
C LEU A 221 -5.42 4.46 3.80
N VAL A 222 -6.11 5.50 3.30
CA VAL A 222 -7.57 5.65 3.46
C VAL A 222 -8.27 5.72 2.11
N ASN A 223 -9.55 5.32 2.07
CA ASN A 223 -10.42 5.53 0.92
C ASN A 223 -10.96 6.97 0.87
N THR A 224 -11.77 7.29 -0.13
CA THR A 224 -12.38 8.62 -0.30
C THR A 224 -13.40 8.98 0.79
N ASN A 225 -13.83 8.04 1.63
CA ASN A 225 -14.67 8.27 2.80
C ASN A 225 -13.84 8.53 4.07
N GLY A 226 -12.50 8.49 3.98
CA GLY A 226 -11.60 8.59 5.11
C GLY A 226 -11.58 7.35 6.00
N ASP A 227 -11.99 6.18 5.49
CA ASP A 227 -11.90 4.92 6.24
C ASP A 227 -10.58 4.22 5.93
N LEU A 228 -10.01 3.55 6.93
CA LEU A 228 -8.71 2.91 6.86
C LEU A 228 -8.74 1.66 5.97
N VAL A 229 -8.03 1.67 4.86
CA VAL A 229 -7.86 0.51 3.96
C VAL A 229 -6.52 -0.18 4.12
N GLY A 230 -5.55 0.47 4.79
CA GLY A 230 -4.25 -0.14 5.10
C GLY A 230 -3.34 0.76 5.92
N ILE A 231 -2.19 0.19 6.34
CA ILE A 231 -1.09 0.90 7.02
C ILE A 231 0.06 1.02 6.03
N ASN A 232 0.47 2.26 5.72
CA ASN A 232 1.62 2.53 4.86
C ASN A 232 2.88 1.92 5.47
N THR A 233 3.66 1.15 4.70
CA THR A 233 4.80 0.43 5.30
C THR A 233 6.09 0.54 4.52
N ALA A 234 6.05 0.47 3.20
CA ALA A 234 7.25 0.36 2.39
C ALA A 234 7.13 1.06 1.05
N ILE A 235 8.29 1.32 0.44
CA ILE A 235 8.45 1.66 -0.98
C ILE A 235 9.40 0.66 -1.63
N GLN A 236 9.16 0.33 -2.89
CA GLN A 236 10.18 -0.33 -3.69
C GLN A 236 11.01 0.75 -4.39
N SER A 237 12.26 0.90 -3.97
CA SER A 237 13.13 1.95 -4.48
C SER A 237 14.60 1.53 -4.41
N ASN A 238 15.34 1.81 -5.47
CA ASN A 238 16.80 1.63 -5.52
C ASN A 238 17.56 2.80 -4.88
N THR A 239 16.89 3.93 -4.67
CA THR A 239 17.50 5.18 -4.19
C THR A 239 17.03 5.57 -2.79
N GLY A 240 16.08 4.83 -2.20
CA GLY A 240 15.41 5.19 -0.94
C GLY A 240 14.33 6.27 -1.08
N SER A 241 14.12 6.82 -2.28
CA SER A 241 13.06 7.79 -2.57
C SER A 241 11.91 7.13 -3.32
N TYR A 242 10.70 7.69 -3.19
CA TYR A 242 9.51 7.23 -3.90
C TYR A 242 9.71 7.24 -5.42
N THR A 243 9.37 6.12 -6.07
CA THR A 243 9.51 5.90 -7.52
C THR A 243 8.23 5.42 -8.19
N GLY A 244 7.07 5.68 -7.59
CA GLY A 244 5.78 5.24 -8.11
C GLY A 244 5.25 3.93 -7.51
N TYR A 245 5.97 3.33 -6.55
CA TYR A 245 5.59 2.06 -5.92
C TYR A 245 5.55 2.21 -4.41
N GLY A 246 4.38 2.49 -3.88
CA GLY A 246 4.09 2.48 -2.45
C GLY A 246 3.33 1.21 -2.06
N PHE A 247 3.50 0.76 -0.82
CA PHE A 247 2.89 -0.47 -0.30
C PHE A 247 2.29 -0.23 1.07
N ALA A 248 1.09 -0.81 1.28
CA ALA A 248 0.40 -0.75 2.55
C ALA A 248 -0.07 -2.15 2.98
N ILE A 249 -0.02 -2.41 4.28
CA ILE A 249 -0.56 -3.63 4.90
C ILE A 249 -2.09 -3.50 4.90
N PRO A 250 -2.85 -4.48 4.34
CA PRO A 250 -4.30 -4.40 4.25
C PRO A 250 -5.00 -4.28 5.60
N ALA A 251 -6.06 -3.49 5.67
CA ALA A 251 -6.80 -3.20 6.91
C ALA A 251 -7.37 -4.46 7.59
N ASN A 252 -7.86 -5.46 6.83
CA ASN A 252 -8.34 -6.72 7.40
C ASN A 252 -7.22 -7.48 8.13
N MET A 253 -5.99 -7.46 7.57
CA MET A 253 -4.82 -8.03 8.25
C MET A 253 -4.45 -7.24 9.50
N VAL A 254 -4.46 -5.91 9.42
CA VAL A 254 -4.21 -5.02 10.58
C VAL A 254 -5.19 -5.32 11.69
N GLN A 255 -6.49 -5.38 11.39
CA GLN A 255 -7.55 -5.64 12.38
C GLN A 255 -7.35 -6.98 13.10
N LYS A 256 -6.98 -8.06 12.36
CA LYS A 256 -6.68 -9.36 12.94
C LYS A 256 -5.48 -9.31 13.90
N VAL A 257 -4.37 -8.69 13.44
CA VAL A 257 -3.15 -8.54 14.25
C VAL A 257 -3.42 -7.73 15.51
N VAL A 258 -4.08 -6.58 15.38
CA VAL A 258 -4.44 -5.70 16.51
C VAL A 258 -5.32 -6.43 17.52
N SER A 259 -6.33 -7.17 17.05
CA SER A 259 -7.20 -7.94 17.93
C SER A 259 -6.43 -8.96 18.77
N ASP A 260 -5.50 -9.69 18.15
CA ASP A 260 -4.68 -10.66 18.86
C ASP A 260 -3.70 -9.98 19.84
N LEU A 261 -3.01 -8.93 19.40
CA LEU A 261 -2.07 -8.19 20.26
C LEU A 261 -2.78 -7.58 21.48
N LYS A 262 -4.00 -7.06 21.30
CA LYS A 262 -4.81 -6.51 22.40
C LYS A 262 -5.22 -7.56 23.42
N ILE A 263 -5.56 -8.79 22.98
CA ILE A 263 -6.09 -9.84 23.85
C ILE A 263 -4.97 -10.67 24.47
N TYR A 264 -3.94 -11.02 23.68
CA TYR A 264 -2.93 -12.01 24.04
C TYR A 264 -1.51 -11.44 24.19
N GLY A 265 -1.25 -10.20 23.74
CA GLY A 265 0.10 -9.63 23.64
C GLY A 265 0.93 -10.21 22.48
N GLU A 266 0.43 -11.23 21.80
CA GLU A 266 1.09 -11.90 20.67
C GLU A 266 0.07 -12.30 19.59
N VAL A 267 0.52 -12.45 18.36
CA VAL A 267 -0.36 -12.88 17.25
C VAL A 267 -0.41 -14.40 17.19
N ARG A 268 -1.60 -14.97 17.34
CA ARG A 268 -1.84 -16.39 17.26
C ARG A 268 -2.11 -16.82 15.83
N ARG A 269 -1.28 -17.74 15.33
CA ARG A 269 -1.39 -18.32 13.98
C ARG A 269 -1.42 -19.83 14.04
N ALA A 270 -2.34 -20.41 13.27
CA ALA A 270 -2.34 -21.84 13.00
C ALA A 270 -1.65 -22.09 11.65
N TYR A 271 -0.84 -23.14 11.59
CA TYR A 271 -0.19 -23.59 10.38
C TYR A 271 -0.81 -24.92 9.94
N ILE A 272 -1.25 -24.99 8.68
CA ILE A 272 -1.79 -26.24 8.13
C ILE A 272 -0.69 -27.25 7.78
N GLY A 273 0.55 -26.81 7.68
CA GLY A 273 1.72 -27.67 7.46
C GLY A 273 1.92 -28.04 6.00
N ILE A 274 1.91 -27.05 5.11
CA ILE A 274 2.23 -27.20 3.68
C ILE A 274 3.31 -26.22 3.25
N HIS A 275 4.05 -26.58 2.21
CA HIS A 275 4.83 -25.66 1.40
C HIS A 275 4.10 -25.40 0.10
N ILE A 276 4.08 -24.16 -0.35
CA ILE A 276 3.30 -23.73 -1.52
C ILE A 276 4.16 -22.94 -2.50
N ALA A 277 3.79 -22.96 -3.77
CA ALA A 277 4.41 -22.18 -4.84
C ALA A 277 3.37 -21.70 -5.85
N ASP A 278 3.66 -20.57 -6.49
CA ASP A 278 2.84 -20.08 -7.59
C ASP A 278 2.92 -21.02 -8.79
N ILE A 279 1.80 -21.21 -9.49
CA ILE A 279 1.71 -22.01 -10.71
C ILE A 279 2.04 -21.12 -11.91
N ASN A 280 3.01 -21.52 -12.69
CA ASN A 280 3.28 -20.92 -13.98
C ASN A 280 2.72 -21.78 -15.14
N GLN A 281 2.79 -21.28 -16.37
CA GLN A 281 2.26 -21.98 -17.56
C GLN A 281 2.89 -23.36 -17.79
N GLU A 282 4.17 -23.54 -17.48
CA GLU A 282 4.86 -24.82 -17.62
C GLU A 282 4.35 -25.84 -16.59
N MET A 283 4.19 -25.40 -15.33
CA MET A 283 3.63 -26.23 -14.26
C MET A 283 2.19 -26.61 -14.54
N ALA A 284 1.35 -25.66 -15.00
CA ALA A 284 -0.04 -25.93 -15.36
C ALA A 284 -0.14 -27.03 -16.41
N LYS A 285 0.73 -27.02 -17.45
CA LYS A 285 0.79 -28.08 -18.45
C LYS A 285 1.23 -29.42 -17.87
N LYS A 286 2.23 -29.45 -17.00
CA LYS A 286 2.71 -30.70 -16.33
C LYS A 286 1.66 -31.32 -15.43
N LEU A 287 0.85 -30.49 -14.79
CA LEU A 287 -0.24 -30.91 -13.90
C LEU A 287 -1.57 -31.15 -14.63
N ALA A 288 -1.59 -31.04 -15.97
CA ALA A 288 -2.77 -31.17 -16.83
C ALA A 288 -3.95 -30.26 -16.41
N LEU A 289 -3.65 -29.03 -15.92
CA LEU A 289 -4.64 -28.04 -15.56
C LEU A 289 -5.18 -27.33 -16.81
N ASN A 290 -6.44 -26.91 -16.78
CA ASN A 290 -7.07 -26.18 -17.88
C ASN A 290 -6.55 -24.72 -18.02
N GLY A 291 -5.84 -24.20 -17.01
CA GLY A 291 -5.29 -22.84 -16.97
C GLY A 291 -4.29 -22.64 -15.84
N VAL A 292 -3.74 -21.43 -15.72
CA VAL A 292 -2.88 -21.05 -14.61
C VAL A 292 -3.80 -20.60 -13.47
N GLU A 293 -4.25 -21.54 -12.67
CA GLU A 293 -5.19 -21.32 -11.55
C GLU A 293 -4.70 -22.03 -10.29
N GLY A 294 -4.94 -21.40 -9.13
CA GLY A 294 -4.62 -21.98 -7.84
C GLY A 294 -3.15 -21.84 -7.44
N VAL A 295 -2.81 -22.50 -6.35
CA VAL A 295 -1.47 -22.53 -5.74
C VAL A 295 -1.03 -23.97 -5.59
N LEU A 296 0.17 -24.30 -6.04
CA LEU A 296 0.71 -25.66 -5.96
C LEU A 296 1.19 -25.97 -4.53
N ILE A 297 0.76 -27.08 -3.99
CA ILE A 297 1.31 -27.66 -2.76
C ILE A 297 2.57 -28.46 -3.13
N THR A 298 3.73 -27.93 -2.80
CA THR A 298 5.02 -28.55 -3.15
C THR A 298 5.43 -29.64 -2.17
N ASP A 299 5.05 -29.48 -0.89
CA ASP A 299 5.35 -30.45 0.16
C ASP A 299 4.32 -30.36 1.29
N VAL A 300 4.15 -31.47 2.04
CA VAL A 300 3.24 -31.57 3.19
C VAL A 300 4.01 -32.11 4.40
N LEU A 301 3.98 -31.34 5.49
CA LEU A 301 4.66 -31.70 6.73
C LEU A 301 4.01 -32.95 7.36
N LYS A 302 4.85 -33.90 7.79
CA LYS A 302 4.41 -35.22 8.28
C LYS A 302 3.42 -35.16 9.46
N ASP A 303 3.62 -34.19 10.37
CA ASP A 303 2.78 -34.01 11.56
C ASP A 303 1.76 -32.86 11.41
N GLY A 304 1.66 -32.28 10.21
CA GLY A 304 0.77 -31.15 9.91
C GLY A 304 -0.70 -31.55 9.84
N ALA A 305 -1.58 -30.57 9.99
CA ALA A 305 -3.02 -30.75 9.84
C ALA A 305 -3.39 -31.17 8.40
N ALA A 306 -2.69 -30.64 7.39
CA ALA A 306 -2.86 -31.00 5.99
C ALA A 306 -2.66 -32.51 5.75
N LYS A 307 -1.61 -33.09 6.31
CA LYS A 307 -1.34 -34.55 6.18
C LYS A 307 -2.45 -35.38 6.80
N LYS A 308 -2.94 -34.97 7.97
CA LYS A 308 -4.07 -35.65 8.64
C LYS A 308 -5.37 -35.54 7.87
N ALA A 309 -5.55 -34.46 7.09
CA ALA A 309 -6.70 -34.23 6.23
C ALA A 309 -6.61 -34.92 4.86
N GLY A 310 -5.49 -35.62 4.56
CA GLY A 310 -5.31 -36.33 3.30
C GLY A 310 -4.81 -35.46 2.14
N ILE A 311 -4.31 -34.25 2.43
CA ILE A 311 -3.66 -33.39 1.42
C ILE A 311 -2.29 -33.97 1.08
N GLU A 312 -1.95 -33.98 -0.21
CA GLU A 312 -0.70 -34.54 -0.73
C GLU A 312 0.12 -33.50 -1.50
N SER A 313 1.42 -33.80 -1.68
CA SER A 313 2.28 -33.00 -2.55
C SER A 313 1.77 -33.10 -3.99
N TYR A 314 1.82 -31.99 -4.70
CA TYR A 314 1.28 -31.75 -6.05
C TYR A 314 -0.24 -31.55 -6.11
N ASP A 315 -0.95 -31.53 -5.00
CA ASP A 315 -2.31 -31.00 -4.99
C ASP A 315 -2.30 -29.49 -5.34
N VAL A 316 -3.39 -29.02 -5.93
CA VAL A 316 -3.58 -27.61 -6.24
C VAL A 316 -4.66 -27.02 -5.36
N LEU A 317 -4.27 -26.04 -4.53
CA LEU A 317 -5.20 -25.27 -3.71
C LEU A 317 -5.89 -24.22 -4.55
N ILE A 318 -7.20 -24.39 -4.80
CA ILE A 318 -8.01 -23.49 -5.65
C ILE A 318 -8.84 -22.49 -4.85
N SER A 319 -9.20 -22.84 -3.61
CA SER A 319 -9.98 -21.95 -2.75
C SER A 319 -9.80 -22.27 -1.28
N ILE A 320 -9.96 -21.23 -0.44
CA ILE A 320 -10.04 -21.35 1.01
C ILE A 320 -11.34 -20.67 1.45
N ASN A 321 -12.22 -21.39 2.17
CA ASN A 321 -13.53 -20.88 2.61
C ASN A 321 -14.36 -20.27 1.46
N ASN A 322 -14.38 -20.92 0.29
CA ASN A 322 -15.03 -20.47 -0.95
C ASN A 322 -14.43 -19.20 -1.59
N VAL A 323 -13.32 -18.68 -1.06
CA VAL A 323 -12.55 -17.60 -1.69
C VAL A 323 -11.49 -18.20 -2.59
N ARG A 324 -11.53 -17.90 -3.89
CA ARG A 324 -10.50 -18.35 -4.84
C ARG A 324 -9.13 -17.82 -4.48
N VAL A 325 -8.13 -18.66 -4.58
CA VAL A 325 -6.70 -18.30 -4.43
C VAL A 325 -5.98 -18.60 -5.74
N ASN A 326 -5.18 -17.63 -6.21
CA ASN A 326 -4.45 -17.73 -7.48
C ASN A 326 -2.96 -17.34 -7.34
N SER A 327 -2.51 -17.02 -6.13
CA SER A 327 -1.12 -16.69 -5.82
C SER A 327 -0.80 -17.05 -4.37
N VAL A 328 0.50 -17.19 -4.07
CA VAL A 328 1.00 -17.42 -2.70
C VAL A 328 0.71 -16.23 -1.78
N SER A 329 0.72 -15.01 -2.30
CA SER A 329 0.38 -13.78 -1.57
C SER A 329 -1.13 -13.52 -1.58
#